data_81701463f6ee3a74994607e29f8e9179
#
_entry.id   81701463f6ee3a74994607e29f8e9179
#
_cell.length_a   1.000
_cell.length_b   1.000
_cell.length_c   1.000
_cell.angle_alpha   90.00
_cell.angle_beta   90.00
_cell.angle_gamma   90.00
#
_symmetry.space_group_name_H-M   'P 1'
#
loop_
_entity.id
_entity.type
_entity.pdbx_description
1 polymer ?
#
loop_
_entity_poly.entity_id
_entity_poly.type
_entity_poly.pdbx_seq_one_letter_code
_entity_poly.pdbx_strand_id
1 'polypeptide(L)'
;TTVRPNTMPSSRTCVGVVFGGASEEHAVSIRSAITVIGALRSGANLNRFEVNPLYIDQLGRWWPASVAEAVLKQGHPAKPEQLPNPHALKGFTNLPDGSDKVQVWYPVLHGPNGEDGTVQGLFSLIGKPFVGSGVLGSALSMDKLAMKAAFAAAGLPQVPYAAANAEDLINERSRESVAKNLEAQLKYPCFVKPANLGSSVGISKAQNREELVSGLATAAKLDSRIVVEQGVTARELECAVLGKRELQASVVGEIRFNADWYDYDTKYTEGFSHTLIPAPLPKQVEEQIRKLSLQACDCVAAHGMARVDFFYDDELNELWLNEINTLPGFTSQSMYPMLWEASGVTLEQLVAQLVATARE
;
A
#
# COMPACT_ATOMS: atom_id res chain seq x y z
N THR A 1 -7.83 -50.99 -29.13
CA THR A 1 -8.58 -49.73 -28.91
C THR A 1 -7.91 -48.94 -27.79
N THR A 2 -6.96 -48.11 -28.18
CA THR A 2 -6.25 -47.18 -27.29
C THR A 2 -7.14 -46.00 -27.01
N VAL A 3 -7.63 -45.88 -25.79
CA VAL A 3 -8.32 -44.70 -25.28
C VAL A 3 -7.26 -43.59 -25.11
N ARG A 4 -7.27 -42.58 -25.95
CA ARG A 4 -6.49 -41.35 -25.72
C ARG A 4 -7.08 -40.67 -24.49
N PRO A 5 -6.26 -40.22 -23.52
CA PRO A 5 -6.77 -39.41 -22.43
C PRO A 5 -7.24 -38.07 -23.02
N ASN A 6 -8.51 -37.77 -22.85
CA ASN A 6 -9.15 -36.52 -23.20
C ASN A 6 -8.67 -35.46 -22.18
N THR A 7 -7.48 -34.89 -22.39
CA THR A 7 -7.05 -33.73 -21.66
C THR A 7 -7.89 -32.55 -22.15
N MET A 8 -8.98 -32.30 -21.43
CA MET A 8 -9.63 -30.97 -21.54
C MET A 8 -8.55 -29.92 -21.35
N PRO A 9 -8.46 -28.90 -22.22
CA PRO A 9 -7.58 -27.79 -21.96
C PRO A 9 -7.99 -27.21 -20.58
N SER A 10 -7.05 -27.15 -19.63
CA SER A 10 -7.30 -26.53 -18.33
C SER A 10 -7.76 -25.12 -18.62
N SER A 11 -9.01 -24.79 -18.28
CA SER A 11 -9.55 -23.46 -18.48
C SER A 11 -8.68 -22.48 -17.71
N ARG A 12 -8.17 -21.45 -18.39
CA ARG A 12 -7.38 -20.39 -17.77
C ARG A 12 -8.19 -19.77 -16.63
N THR A 13 -7.51 -19.42 -15.54
CA THR A 13 -8.14 -18.71 -14.43
C THR A 13 -8.43 -17.27 -14.85
N CYS A 14 -9.68 -16.84 -14.77
CA CYS A 14 -10.07 -15.44 -15.04
C CYS A 14 -9.72 -14.59 -13.83
N VAL A 15 -8.77 -13.66 -14.02
CA VAL A 15 -8.30 -12.71 -13.01
C VAL A 15 -8.90 -11.34 -13.29
N GLY A 16 -9.72 -10.83 -12.38
CA GLY A 16 -10.31 -9.50 -12.45
C GLY A 16 -9.36 -8.47 -11.85
N VAL A 17 -8.59 -7.76 -12.66
CA VAL A 17 -7.68 -6.72 -12.20
C VAL A 17 -8.41 -5.39 -12.09
N VAL A 18 -8.57 -4.90 -10.85
CA VAL A 18 -9.28 -3.66 -10.55
C VAL A 18 -8.27 -2.56 -10.25
N PHE A 19 -8.37 -1.43 -10.95
CA PHE A 19 -7.42 -0.33 -10.85
C PHE A 19 -8.05 1.05 -11.04
N GLY A 20 -7.30 2.11 -10.74
CA GLY A 20 -7.75 3.50 -10.72
C GLY A 20 -8.10 3.96 -9.30
N GLY A 21 -9.35 4.24 -9.03
CA GLY A 21 -9.86 4.62 -7.70
C GLY A 21 -9.98 6.12 -7.49
N ALA A 22 -10.69 6.51 -6.45
CA ALA A 22 -10.99 7.92 -6.13
C ALA A 22 -9.89 8.61 -5.29
N SER A 23 -8.77 7.93 -5.02
CA SER A 23 -7.67 8.48 -4.25
C SER A 23 -6.74 9.36 -5.08
N GLU A 24 -5.90 10.15 -4.41
CA GLU A 24 -4.83 10.95 -5.04
C GLU A 24 -3.78 10.08 -5.75
N GLU A 25 -3.73 8.78 -5.43
CA GLU A 25 -2.81 7.81 -6.05
C GLU A 25 -3.37 7.15 -7.32
N HIS A 26 -4.43 7.70 -7.90
CA HIS A 26 -5.09 7.19 -9.10
C HIS A 26 -4.12 6.92 -10.27
N ALA A 27 -3.23 7.87 -10.55
CA ALA A 27 -2.24 7.72 -11.63
C ALA A 27 -1.21 6.63 -11.33
N VAL A 28 -0.81 6.45 -10.07
CA VAL A 28 0.09 5.37 -9.64
C VAL A 28 -0.57 4.01 -9.84
N SER A 29 -1.86 3.91 -9.50
CA SER A 29 -2.65 2.70 -9.71
C SER A 29 -2.71 2.30 -11.19
N ILE A 30 -2.90 3.24 -12.11
CA ILE A 30 -2.88 2.96 -13.56
C ILE A 30 -1.52 2.39 -13.98
N ARG A 31 -0.41 3.01 -13.57
CA ARG A 31 0.94 2.51 -13.90
C ARG A 31 1.22 1.14 -13.29
N SER A 32 0.80 0.91 -12.04
CA SER A 32 0.89 -0.40 -11.39
C SER A 32 0.09 -1.46 -12.14
N ALA A 33 -1.12 -1.13 -12.58
CA ALA A 33 -1.97 -2.04 -13.35
C ALA A 33 -1.36 -2.42 -14.70
N ILE A 34 -0.74 -1.48 -15.40
CA ILE A 34 0.00 -1.77 -16.65
C ILE A 34 1.08 -2.83 -16.40
N THR A 35 1.84 -2.71 -15.31
CA THR A 35 2.90 -3.65 -14.94
C THR A 35 2.32 -5.02 -14.57
N VAL A 36 1.34 -5.08 -13.68
CA VAL A 36 0.70 -6.32 -13.23
C VAL A 36 0.02 -7.05 -14.39
N ILE A 37 -0.79 -6.36 -15.17
CA ILE A 37 -1.50 -6.93 -16.32
C ILE A 37 -0.51 -7.39 -17.39
N GLY A 38 0.54 -6.62 -17.66
CA GLY A 38 1.61 -7.02 -18.54
C GLY A 38 2.26 -8.34 -18.14
N ALA A 39 2.57 -8.50 -16.85
CA ALA A 39 3.15 -9.73 -16.30
C ALA A 39 2.17 -10.92 -16.31
N LEU A 40 0.89 -10.69 -16.02
CA LEU A 40 -0.15 -11.74 -16.13
C LEU A 40 -0.39 -12.20 -17.59
N ARG A 41 -0.13 -11.31 -18.56
CA ARG A 41 -0.28 -11.56 -20.01
C ARG A 41 1.05 -11.91 -20.69
N SER A 42 2.07 -12.35 -19.95
CA SER A 42 3.38 -12.69 -20.52
C SER A 42 3.81 -14.11 -20.19
N GLY A 43 4.76 -14.64 -20.96
CA GLY A 43 5.43 -15.90 -20.74
C GLY A 43 4.49 -17.07 -20.46
N ALA A 44 4.82 -17.86 -19.44
CA ALA A 44 4.00 -19.00 -19.03
C ALA A 44 2.60 -18.62 -18.51
N ASN A 45 2.42 -17.37 -18.07
CA ASN A 45 1.15 -16.87 -17.55
C ASN A 45 0.07 -16.77 -18.64
N LEU A 46 0.42 -16.60 -19.91
CA LEU A 46 -0.51 -16.61 -21.05
C LEU A 46 -1.41 -17.86 -21.10
N ASN A 47 -0.88 -18.99 -20.68
CA ASN A 47 -1.60 -20.27 -20.66
C ASN A 47 -2.33 -20.53 -19.32
N ARG A 48 -2.07 -19.71 -18.29
CA ARG A 48 -2.61 -19.87 -16.92
C ARG A 48 -3.76 -18.92 -16.64
N PHE A 49 -3.69 -17.71 -17.17
CA PHE A 49 -4.60 -16.62 -16.82
C PHE A 49 -5.30 -16.03 -18.05
N GLU A 50 -6.55 -15.65 -17.82
CA GLU A 50 -7.30 -14.74 -18.63
C GLU A 50 -7.52 -13.46 -17.80
N VAL A 51 -7.11 -12.31 -18.31
CA VAL A 51 -7.20 -11.04 -17.56
C VAL A 51 -8.42 -10.26 -18.01
N ASN A 52 -9.31 -9.96 -17.06
CA ASN A 52 -10.44 -9.06 -17.23
C ASN A 52 -10.15 -7.77 -16.44
N PRO A 53 -9.64 -6.70 -17.09
CA PRO A 53 -9.37 -5.45 -16.40
C PRO A 53 -10.66 -4.68 -16.15
N LEU A 54 -10.76 -4.03 -14.99
CA LEU A 54 -11.89 -3.20 -14.57
C LEU A 54 -11.34 -1.88 -14.03
N TYR A 55 -11.88 -0.78 -14.50
CA TYR A 55 -11.40 0.54 -14.16
C TYR A 55 -12.36 1.26 -13.21
N ILE A 56 -11.81 1.84 -12.14
CA ILE A 56 -12.52 2.73 -11.24
C ILE A 56 -12.06 4.16 -11.54
N ASP A 57 -12.98 5.04 -11.92
CA ASP A 57 -12.62 6.43 -12.18
C ASP A 57 -12.43 7.25 -10.88
N GLN A 58 -12.04 8.51 -11.02
CA GLN A 58 -11.79 9.42 -9.89
C GLN A 58 -13.06 9.78 -9.10
N LEU A 59 -14.23 9.45 -9.61
CA LEU A 59 -15.51 9.57 -8.90
C LEU A 59 -15.96 8.27 -8.23
N GLY A 60 -15.10 7.23 -8.26
CA GLY A 60 -15.39 5.92 -7.65
C GLY A 60 -16.35 5.04 -8.45
N ARG A 61 -16.65 5.37 -9.71
CA ARG A 61 -17.52 4.62 -10.59
C ARG A 61 -16.75 3.50 -11.28
N TRP A 62 -17.36 2.33 -11.37
CA TRP A 62 -16.73 1.14 -11.93
C TRP A 62 -17.11 0.95 -13.41
N TRP A 63 -16.10 0.67 -14.23
CA TRP A 63 -16.22 0.57 -15.68
C TRP A 63 -15.68 -0.77 -16.20
N PRO A 64 -16.29 -1.33 -17.28
CA PRO A 64 -15.92 -2.63 -17.84
C PRO A 64 -14.59 -2.59 -18.59
N ALA A 65 -14.16 -3.78 -19.04
CA ALA A 65 -12.92 -3.99 -19.77
C ALA A 65 -12.73 -3.07 -20.98
N SER A 66 -13.79 -2.70 -21.69
CA SER A 66 -13.69 -1.80 -22.84
C SER A 66 -13.15 -0.42 -22.47
N VAL A 67 -13.52 0.13 -21.31
CA VAL A 67 -12.98 1.39 -20.79
C VAL A 67 -11.60 1.15 -20.20
N ALA A 68 -11.44 0.07 -19.41
CA ALA A 68 -10.19 -0.26 -18.75
C ALA A 68 -9.03 -0.44 -19.74
N GLU A 69 -9.24 -1.15 -20.85
CA GLU A 69 -8.22 -1.35 -21.90
C GLU A 69 -7.80 -0.03 -22.57
N ALA A 70 -8.75 0.89 -22.76
CA ALA A 70 -8.43 2.22 -23.29
C ALA A 70 -7.55 3.02 -22.32
N VAL A 71 -7.86 2.97 -21.01
CA VAL A 71 -7.05 3.62 -19.95
C VAL A 71 -5.65 3.01 -19.87
N LEU A 72 -5.54 1.68 -19.89
CA LEU A 72 -4.24 0.98 -19.90
C LEU A 72 -3.39 1.35 -21.11
N LYS A 73 -4.00 1.42 -22.29
CA LYS A 73 -3.30 1.77 -23.54
C LYS A 73 -2.80 3.21 -23.53
N GLN A 74 -3.57 4.14 -23.00
CA GLN A 74 -3.21 5.56 -22.97
C GLN A 74 -2.32 5.92 -21.78
N GLY A 75 -2.34 5.13 -20.69
CA GLY A 75 -1.53 5.34 -19.50
C GLY A 75 -1.97 6.51 -18.59
N HIS A 76 -3.17 7.04 -18.78
CA HIS A 76 -3.75 8.14 -18.01
C HIS A 76 -5.26 7.95 -17.80
N PRO A 77 -5.92 8.68 -16.87
CA PRO A 77 -7.33 8.57 -16.58
C PRO A 77 -8.23 8.71 -17.81
N ALA A 78 -9.37 8.00 -17.80
CA ALA A 78 -10.38 8.15 -18.84
C ALA A 78 -10.94 9.56 -18.87
N LYS A 79 -11.12 10.11 -20.07
CA LYS A 79 -11.83 11.37 -20.26
C LYS A 79 -13.34 11.13 -20.25
N PRO A 80 -14.17 12.16 -19.94
CA PRO A 80 -15.63 12.01 -19.88
C PRO A 80 -16.24 11.41 -21.16
N GLU A 81 -15.74 11.78 -22.34
CA GLU A 81 -16.20 11.28 -23.64
C GLU A 81 -15.88 9.80 -23.90
N GLN A 82 -14.97 9.21 -23.13
CA GLN A 82 -14.61 7.79 -23.19
C GLN A 82 -15.52 6.91 -22.33
N LEU A 83 -16.34 7.52 -21.47
CA LEU A 83 -17.23 6.82 -20.55
C LEU A 83 -18.59 6.57 -21.18
N PRO A 84 -19.15 5.35 -21.11
CA PRO A 84 -20.48 5.04 -21.65
C PRO A 84 -21.60 5.89 -21.06
N ASN A 85 -21.47 6.27 -19.78
CA ASN A 85 -22.42 7.16 -19.09
C ASN A 85 -21.65 8.12 -18.17
N PRO A 86 -21.17 9.26 -18.68
CA PRO A 86 -20.39 10.22 -17.91
C PRO A 86 -21.20 10.90 -16.77
N HIS A 87 -22.53 10.81 -16.80
CA HIS A 87 -23.42 11.38 -15.79
C HIS A 87 -23.93 10.35 -14.76
N ALA A 88 -23.41 9.11 -14.77
CA ALA A 88 -23.73 8.12 -13.77
C ALA A 88 -23.45 8.62 -12.35
N LEU A 89 -24.17 8.11 -11.36
CA LEU A 89 -23.98 8.43 -9.96
C LEU A 89 -22.53 8.19 -9.52
N LYS A 90 -22.04 9.02 -8.63
CA LYS A 90 -20.72 8.84 -8.00
C LYS A 90 -20.70 7.59 -7.12
N GLY A 91 -19.53 7.00 -7.01
CA GLY A 91 -19.31 5.81 -6.19
C GLY A 91 -19.70 4.50 -6.88
N PHE A 92 -19.61 3.43 -6.12
CA PHE A 92 -19.98 2.08 -6.56
C PHE A 92 -21.49 1.92 -6.59
N THR A 93 -22.02 1.50 -7.73
CA THR A 93 -23.47 1.20 -7.88
C THR A 93 -23.72 -0.26 -8.22
N ASN A 94 -22.88 -0.85 -9.05
CA ASN A 94 -22.96 -2.24 -9.50
C ASN A 94 -21.63 -2.69 -10.08
N LEU A 95 -21.43 -4.00 -10.14
CA LEU A 95 -20.31 -4.60 -10.85
C LEU A 95 -20.51 -4.44 -12.37
N PRO A 96 -19.46 -4.05 -13.13
CA PRO A 96 -19.54 -3.96 -14.58
C PRO A 96 -19.72 -5.31 -15.25
N ASP A 97 -20.13 -5.29 -16.52
CA ASP A 97 -20.24 -6.48 -17.36
C ASP A 97 -18.94 -7.26 -17.42
N GLY A 98 -19.05 -8.59 -17.37
CA GLY A 98 -17.91 -9.51 -17.35
C GLY A 98 -17.36 -9.83 -15.95
N SER A 99 -17.83 -9.14 -14.91
CA SER A 99 -17.44 -9.42 -13.51
C SER A 99 -17.88 -10.81 -13.05
N ASP A 100 -18.93 -11.37 -13.60
CA ASP A 100 -19.45 -12.71 -13.34
C ASP A 100 -18.42 -13.83 -13.67
N LYS A 101 -17.56 -13.58 -14.66
CA LYS A 101 -16.50 -14.51 -15.09
C LYS A 101 -15.29 -14.51 -14.18
N VAL A 102 -15.12 -13.49 -13.35
CA VAL A 102 -13.95 -13.36 -12.47
C VAL A 102 -13.92 -14.49 -11.44
N GLN A 103 -12.79 -15.16 -11.37
CA GLN A 103 -12.54 -16.26 -10.42
C GLN A 103 -11.62 -15.81 -9.28
N VAL A 104 -10.73 -14.84 -9.54
CA VAL A 104 -9.84 -14.22 -8.55
C VAL A 104 -9.80 -12.71 -8.82
N TRP A 105 -10.08 -11.91 -7.81
CA TRP A 105 -9.94 -10.47 -7.88
C TRP A 105 -8.50 -10.05 -7.56
N TYR A 106 -7.98 -9.12 -8.32
CA TYR A 106 -6.65 -8.55 -8.09
C TYR A 106 -6.77 -7.02 -7.97
N PRO A 107 -6.94 -6.49 -6.75
CA PRO A 107 -6.94 -5.04 -6.56
C PRO A 107 -5.53 -4.48 -6.76
N VAL A 108 -5.42 -3.51 -7.63
CA VAL A 108 -4.22 -2.68 -7.85
C VAL A 108 -4.62 -1.25 -7.55
N LEU A 109 -4.97 -1.02 -6.30
CA LEU A 109 -5.54 0.22 -5.79
C LEU A 109 -4.67 0.71 -4.62
N HIS A 110 -4.56 2.02 -4.48
CA HIS A 110 -3.77 2.63 -3.42
C HIS A 110 -4.60 3.68 -2.67
N GLY A 111 -4.34 3.84 -1.37
CA GLY A 111 -5.03 4.80 -0.53
C GLY A 111 -6.47 4.41 -0.13
N PRO A 112 -7.27 5.40 0.28
CA PRO A 112 -8.63 5.18 0.75
C PRO A 112 -9.51 4.45 -0.27
N ASN A 113 -10.39 3.58 0.24
CA ASN A 113 -11.26 2.66 -0.49
C ASN A 113 -10.53 1.50 -1.20
N GLY A 114 -9.23 1.60 -1.43
CA GLY A 114 -8.42 0.58 -2.09
C GLY A 114 -7.70 -0.36 -1.12
N GLU A 115 -7.09 0.19 -0.06
CA GLU A 115 -6.26 -0.58 0.88
C GLU A 115 -6.70 -0.47 2.35
N ASP A 116 -7.91 0.04 2.60
CA ASP A 116 -8.46 0.27 3.94
C ASP A 116 -9.52 -0.77 4.39
N GLY A 117 -9.73 -1.83 3.61
CA GLY A 117 -10.73 -2.86 3.88
C GLY A 117 -12.05 -2.67 3.12
N THR A 118 -12.30 -1.52 2.51
CA THR A 118 -13.56 -1.21 1.84
C THR A 118 -13.80 -2.11 0.62
N VAL A 119 -12.89 -2.13 -0.35
CA VAL A 119 -12.99 -3.00 -1.53
C VAL A 119 -12.84 -4.48 -1.15
N GLN A 120 -12.05 -4.80 -0.13
CA GLN A 120 -11.89 -6.15 0.39
C GLN A 120 -13.21 -6.67 0.98
N GLY A 121 -14.00 -5.79 1.61
CA GLY A 121 -15.36 -6.10 2.07
C GLY A 121 -16.29 -6.45 0.91
N LEU A 122 -16.24 -5.72 -0.19
CA LEU A 122 -16.99 -6.03 -1.41
C LEU A 122 -16.61 -7.41 -1.97
N PHE A 123 -15.32 -7.71 -2.10
CA PHE A 123 -14.87 -9.02 -2.61
C PHE A 123 -15.28 -10.15 -1.68
N SER A 124 -15.26 -9.93 -0.37
CA SER A 124 -15.74 -10.89 0.63
C SER A 124 -17.24 -11.18 0.48
N LEU A 125 -18.05 -10.14 0.22
CA LEU A 125 -19.49 -10.28 -0.03
C LEU A 125 -19.79 -11.01 -1.35
N ILE A 126 -18.98 -10.80 -2.37
CA ILE A 126 -19.06 -11.53 -3.66
C ILE A 126 -18.70 -13.01 -3.48
N GLY A 127 -17.97 -13.37 -2.41
CA GLY A 127 -17.55 -14.74 -2.12
C GLY A 127 -16.51 -15.29 -3.09
N LYS A 128 -15.66 -14.44 -3.65
CA LYS A 128 -14.55 -14.82 -4.53
C LYS A 128 -13.20 -14.50 -3.87
N PRO A 129 -12.17 -15.33 -4.07
CA PRO A 129 -10.83 -15.04 -3.60
C PRO A 129 -10.30 -13.75 -4.22
N PHE A 130 -9.44 -13.06 -3.47
CA PHE A 130 -8.76 -11.86 -3.93
C PHE A 130 -7.32 -11.77 -3.42
N VAL A 131 -6.48 -11.11 -4.18
CA VAL A 131 -5.07 -10.89 -3.86
C VAL A 131 -4.95 -9.83 -2.76
N GLY A 132 -4.06 -10.08 -1.81
CA GLY A 132 -3.76 -9.15 -0.71
C GLY A 132 -4.46 -9.53 0.60
N SER A 133 -4.36 -8.61 1.55
CA SER A 133 -4.94 -8.77 2.89
C SER A 133 -6.47 -8.70 2.87
N GLY A 134 -7.09 -9.36 3.83
CA GLY A 134 -8.54 -9.26 4.07
C GLY A 134 -8.94 -7.92 4.71
N VAL A 135 -10.21 -7.81 5.09
CA VAL A 135 -10.78 -6.58 5.68
C VAL A 135 -9.99 -6.12 6.91
N LEU A 136 -9.75 -7.02 7.85
CA LEU A 136 -9.07 -6.69 9.10
C LEU A 136 -7.63 -6.21 8.86
N GLY A 137 -6.85 -6.97 8.10
CA GLY A 137 -5.45 -6.63 7.83
C GLY A 137 -5.31 -5.31 7.07
N SER A 138 -6.17 -5.07 6.10
CA SER A 138 -6.21 -3.80 5.36
C SER A 138 -6.58 -2.62 6.25
N ALA A 139 -7.65 -2.73 7.03
CA ALA A 139 -8.12 -1.66 7.91
C ALA A 139 -7.11 -1.31 9.01
N LEU A 140 -6.56 -2.32 9.69
CA LEU A 140 -5.55 -2.10 10.74
C LEU A 140 -4.28 -1.47 10.19
N SER A 141 -3.83 -1.89 9.01
CA SER A 141 -2.61 -1.38 8.40
C SER A 141 -2.76 0.03 7.85
N MET A 142 -3.97 0.43 7.45
CA MET A 142 -4.24 1.76 6.91
C MET A 142 -4.29 2.83 7.99
N ASP A 143 -4.94 2.57 9.13
CA ASP A 143 -4.98 3.53 10.25
C ASP A 143 -3.68 3.43 11.07
N LYS A 144 -2.85 4.48 10.97
CA LYS A 144 -1.54 4.51 11.64
C LYS A 144 -1.62 4.34 13.16
N LEU A 145 -2.66 4.82 13.82
CA LEU A 145 -2.82 4.66 15.26
C LEU A 145 -3.23 3.23 15.63
N ALA A 146 -4.16 2.62 14.88
CA ALA A 146 -4.56 1.23 15.09
C ALA A 146 -3.40 0.27 14.80
N MET A 147 -2.67 0.49 13.72
CA MET A 147 -1.47 -0.26 13.35
C MET A 147 -0.41 -0.19 14.45
N LYS A 148 -0.09 1.04 14.92
CA LYS A 148 0.91 1.25 15.98
C LYS A 148 0.48 0.63 17.32
N ALA A 149 -0.80 0.64 17.64
CA ALA A 149 -1.32 -0.04 18.81
C ALA A 149 -1.15 -1.56 18.72
N ALA A 150 -1.41 -2.16 17.55
CA ALA A 150 -1.16 -3.57 17.31
C ALA A 150 0.33 -3.93 17.42
N PHE A 151 1.22 -3.12 16.84
CA PHE A 151 2.67 -3.29 16.97
C PHE A 151 3.14 -3.19 18.44
N ALA A 152 2.61 -2.22 19.19
CA ALA A 152 2.94 -2.05 20.61
C ALA A 152 2.49 -3.26 21.44
N ALA A 153 1.28 -3.78 21.20
CA ALA A 153 0.77 -4.98 21.84
C ALA A 153 1.62 -6.23 21.55
N ALA A 154 2.21 -6.30 20.37
CA ALA A 154 3.14 -7.36 19.97
C ALA A 154 4.59 -7.13 20.45
N GLY A 155 4.89 -6.01 21.12
CA GLY A 155 6.22 -5.66 21.60
C GLY A 155 7.22 -5.31 20.48
N LEU A 156 6.73 -4.87 19.32
CA LEU A 156 7.57 -4.48 18.19
C LEU A 156 8.16 -3.07 18.41
N PRO A 157 9.43 -2.84 18.06
CA PRO A 157 10.10 -1.58 18.30
C PRO A 157 9.54 -0.47 17.39
N GLN A 158 9.16 0.66 17.96
CA GLN A 158 8.63 1.82 17.26
C GLN A 158 9.25 3.10 17.81
N VAL A 159 9.30 4.16 16.99
CA VAL A 159 9.62 5.49 17.49
C VAL A 159 8.54 5.94 18.48
N PRO A 160 8.87 6.77 19.50
CA PRO A 160 7.88 7.34 20.38
C PRO A 160 6.80 8.08 19.59
N TYR A 161 5.54 7.86 19.93
CA TYR A 161 4.40 8.50 19.27
C TYR A 161 3.27 8.77 20.26
N ALA A 162 2.39 9.68 19.88
CA ALA A 162 1.17 10.01 20.64
C ALA A 162 0.02 10.29 19.66
N ALA A 163 -1.20 10.21 20.18
CA ALA A 163 -2.42 10.47 19.42
C ALA A 163 -2.97 11.86 19.72
N ALA A 164 -3.65 12.45 18.73
CA ALA A 164 -4.51 13.60 18.88
C ALA A 164 -5.80 13.40 18.07
N ASN A 165 -6.89 14.05 18.47
CA ASN A 165 -8.17 14.01 17.77
C ASN A 165 -8.52 15.41 17.24
N ALA A 166 -9.09 15.50 16.05
CA ALA A 166 -9.47 16.78 15.45
C ALA A 166 -10.49 17.57 16.30
N GLU A 167 -11.38 16.87 17.02
CA GLU A 167 -12.35 17.48 17.92
C GLU A 167 -11.71 18.22 19.11
N ASP A 168 -10.50 17.83 19.51
CA ASP A 168 -9.72 18.49 20.58
C ASP A 168 -8.90 19.68 20.03
N LEU A 169 -8.96 19.98 18.74
CA LEU A 169 -8.11 20.93 18.02
C LEU A 169 -8.91 22.10 17.40
N ILE A 170 -10.10 22.39 17.93
CA ILE A 170 -11.11 23.29 17.34
C ILE A 170 -10.60 24.75 17.25
N ASN A 171 -9.82 25.21 18.23
CA ASN A 171 -9.32 26.57 18.28
C ASN A 171 -7.84 26.59 18.71
N GLU A 172 -7.22 27.76 18.64
CA GLU A 172 -5.80 27.94 18.95
C GLU A 172 -5.47 27.55 20.40
N ARG A 173 -6.30 27.94 21.36
CA ARG A 173 -6.08 27.62 22.79
C ARG A 173 -6.12 26.11 23.04
N SER A 174 -7.04 25.38 22.41
CA SER A 174 -7.12 23.93 22.55
C SER A 174 -5.91 23.24 21.87
N ARG A 175 -5.49 23.73 20.70
CA ARG A 175 -4.27 23.22 20.01
C ARG A 175 -3.00 23.45 20.84
N GLU A 176 -2.85 24.61 21.48
CA GLU A 176 -1.75 24.89 22.40
C GLU A 176 -1.74 23.93 23.60
N SER A 177 -2.91 23.64 24.16
CA SER A 177 -3.04 22.68 25.26
C SER A 177 -2.63 21.27 24.85
N VAL A 178 -3.09 20.81 23.69
CA VAL A 178 -2.71 19.51 23.12
C VAL A 178 -1.20 19.48 22.82
N ALA A 179 -0.64 20.52 22.20
CA ALA A 179 0.78 20.61 21.91
C ALA A 179 1.64 20.49 23.19
N LYS A 180 1.23 21.16 24.28
CA LYS A 180 1.91 21.05 25.56
C LYS A 180 1.90 19.63 26.13
N ASN A 181 0.80 18.90 25.96
CA ASN A 181 0.70 17.51 26.40
C ASN A 181 1.58 16.58 25.54
N LEU A 182 1.67 16.85 24.23
CA LEU A 182 2.55 16.11 23.32
C LEU A 182 4.03 16.35 23.63
N GLU A 183 4.43 17.58 23.94
CA GLU A 183 5.80 17.92 24.35
C GLU A 183 6.25 17.22 25.65
N ALA A 184 5.30 16.87 26.52
CA ALA A 184 5.61 16.08 27.72
C ALA A 184 5.98 14.61 27.40
N GLN A 185 5.63 14.12 26.21
CA GLN A 185 5.82 12.74 25.79
C GLN A 185 6.87 12.58 24.67
N LEU A 186 7.02 13.59 23.83
CA LEU A 186 7.81 13.56 22.60
C LEU A 186 8.86 14.65 22.58
N LYS A 187 9.97 14.39 21.89
CA LYS A 187 11.03 15.36 21.60
C LYS A 187 10.91 15.88 20.18
N TYR A 188 11.33 17.10 19.96
CA TYR A 188 11.47 17.65 18.60
C TYR A 188 12.69 17.08 17.87
N PRO A 189 12.66 16.97 16.53
CA PRO A 189 11.50 17.28 15.69
C PRO A 189 10.38 16.24 15.85
N CYS A 190 9.13 16.69 15.60
CA CYS A 190 7.96 15.81 15.53
C CYS A 190 7.39 15.78 14.11
N PHE A 191 6.81 14.67 13.71
CA PHE A 191 6.05 14.52 12.48
C PHE A 191 4.57 14.37 12.82
N VAL A 192 3.76 15.31 12.35
CA VAL A 192 2.30 15.30 12.51
C VAL A 192 1.68 14.70 11.25
N LYS A 193 0.89 13.65 11.41
CA LYS A 193 0.34 12.87 10.28
C LYS A 193 -1.16 12.60 10.48
N PRO A 194 -2.01 12.77 9.44
CA PRO A 194 -3.33 12.15 9.42
C PRO A 194 -3.20 10.62 9.56
N ALA A 195 -4.07 9.96 10.32
CA ALA A 195 -3.94 8.54 10.59
C ALA A 195 -4.27 7.66 9.37
N ASN A 196 -5.21 8.08 8.53
CA ASN A 196 -5.79 7.28 7.44
C ASN A 196 -5.40 7.73 6.03
N LEU A 197 -4.36 8.54 5.88
CA LEU A 197 -3.87 8.97 4.57
C LEU A 197 -2.49 8.38 4.26
N GLY A 198 -2.31 7.99 3.00
CA GLY A 198 -1.05 7.50 2.45
C GLY A 198 -0.23 8.59 1.76
N SER A 199 0.88 8.18 1.12
CA SER A 199 1.69 9.00 0.21
C SER A 199 2.14 10.36 0.78
N SER A 200 2.38 10.44 2.08
CA SER A 200 2.81 11.66 2.79
C SER A 200 1.83 12.84 2.74
N VAL A 201 0.58 12.63 2.32
CA VAL A 201 -0.43 13.68 2.29
C VAL A 201 -0.71 14.20 3.69
N GLY A 202 -0.59 15.52 3.88
CA GLY A 202 -0.88 16.19 5.15
C GLY A 202 0.16 15.98 6.25
N ILE A 203 1.33 15.42 5.95
CA ILE A 203 2.44 15.30 6.90
C ILE A 203 3.13 16.66 7.07
N SER A 204 3.34 17.04 8.34
CA SER A 204 4.08 18.23 8.71
C SER A 204 5.23 17.88 9.66
N LYS A 205 6.42 18.43 9.41
CA LYS A 205 7.54 18.37 10.35
C LYS A 205 7.48 19.59 11.26
N ALA A 206 7.54 19.39 12.56
CA ALA A 206 7.55 20.44 13.57
C ALA A 206 8.86 20.41 14.35
N GLN A 207 9.57 21.52 14.42
CA GLN A 207 10.82 21.68 15.16
C GLN A 207 10.62 22.43 16.50
N ASN A 208 9.42 22.99 16.69
CA ASN A 208 9.03 23.77 17.85
C ASN A 208 7.50 23.77 18.01
N ARG A 209 7.01 24.37 19.11
CA ARG A 209 5.59 24.40 19.43
C ARG A 209 4.73 25.10 18.37
N GLU A 210 5.19 26.20 17.80
CA GLU A 210 4.44 26.95 16.80
C GLU A 210 4.18 26.09 15.55
N GLU A 211 5.22 25.41 15.07
CA GLU A 211 5.12 24.48 13.95
C GLU A 211 4.25 23.26 14.31
N LEU A 212 4.33 22.74 15.55
CA LEU A 212 3.47 21.65 16.02
C LEU A 212 2.00 22.04 16.02
N VAL A 213 1.66 23.22 16.56
CA VAL A 213 0.28 23.76 16.56
C VAL A 213 -0.23 23.94 15.12
N SER A 214 0.60 24.47 14.22
CA SER A 214 0.26 24.62 12.80
C SER A 214 0.05 23.27 12.11
N GLY A 215 0.92 22.30 12.35
CA GLY A 215 0.80 20.94 11.83
C GLY A 215 -0.47 20.23 12.29
N LEU A 216 -0.80 20.35 13.58
CA LEU A 216 -2.05 19.82 14.14
C LEU A 216 -3.28 20.44 13.47
N ALA A 217 -3.28 21.77 13.25
CA ALA A 217 -4.37 22.46 12.56
C ALA A 217 -4.53 21.99 11.11
N THR A 218 -3.44 21.66 10.43
CA THR A 218 -3.45 21.15 9.06
C THR A 218 -3.98 19.73 9.00
N ALA A 219 -3.46 18.82 9.83
CA ALA A 219 -3.89 17.44 9.89
C ALA A 219 -5.37 17.28 10.29
N ALA A 220 -5.86 18.12 11.22
CA ALA A 220 -7.25 18.11 11.66
C ALA A 220 -8.28 18.45 10.58
N LYS A 221 -7.87 19.09 9.49
CA LYS A 221 -8.73 19.35 8.32
C LYS A 221 -8.88 18.13 7.42
N LEU A 222 -7.95 17.17 7.52
CA LEU A 222 -7.83 16.04 6.63
C LEU A 222 -8.33 14.74 7.27
N ASP A 223 -8.19 14.59 8.58
CA ASP A 223 -8.58 13.39 9.32
C ASP A 223 -9.03 13.75 10.74
N SER A 224 -9.98 12.99 11.25
CA SER A 224 -10.41 13.07 12.66
C SER A 224 -9.37 12.50 13.62
N ARG A 225 -8.52 11.60 13.17
CA ARG A 225 -7.47 10.91 13.94
C ARG A 225 -6.10 11.35 13.46
N ILE A 226 -5.23 11.72 14.39
CA ILE A 226 -3.91 12.26 14.10
C ILE A 226 -2.87 11.50 14.92
N VAL A 227 -1.78 11.10 14.29
CA VAL A 227 -0.60 10.58 14.95
C VAL A 227 0.52 11.62 14.93
N VAL A 228 1.18 11.79 16.06
CA VAL A 228 2.39 12.61 16.17
C VAL A 228 3.53 11.71 16.58
N GLU A 229 4.57 11.66 15.76
CA GLU A 229 5.73 10.80 15.95
C GLU A 229 6.96 11.64 16.25
N GLN A 230 7.80 11.16 17.17
CA GLN A 230 9.12 11.73 17.37
C GLN A 230 9.98 11.42 16.14
N GLY A 231 10.60 12.44 15.58
CA GLY A 231 11.55 12.29 14.47
C GLY A 231 12.86 11.67 14.93
N VAL A 232 13.43 10.84 14.09
CA VAL A 232 14.76 10.22 14.26
C VAL A 232 15.61 10.49 13.04
N THR A 233 16.92 10.57 13.21
CA THR A 233 17.87 10.58 12.10
C THR A 233 18.15 9.12 11.76
N ALA A 234 17.68 8.66 10.62
CA ALA A 234 17.74 7.24 10.30
C ALA A 234 17.77 7.00 8.78
N ARG A 235 18.28 5.83 8.41
CA ARG A 235 18.13 5.26 7.06
C ARG A 235 16.74 4.68 6.91
N GLU A 236 16.16 4.78 5.72
CA GLU A 236 14.86 4.19 5.41
C GLU A 236 15.02 2.88 4.68
N LEU A 237 14.55 1.84 5.31
CA LEU A 237 14.68 0.47 4.84
C LEU A 237 13.31 -0.15 4.61
N GLU A 238 13.22 -0.95 3.56
CA GLU A 238 11.98 -1.61 3.16
C GLU A 238 12.20 -3.11 2.94
N CYS A 239 11.23 -3.92 3.37
CA CYS A 239 11.22 -5.36 3.17
C CYS A 239 9.86 -5.79 2.63
N ALA A 240 9.86 -6.58 1.55
CA ALA A 240 8.65 -7.13 0.97
C ALA A 240 8.28 -8.46 1.62
N VAL A 241 6.98 -8.68 1.82
CA VAL A 241 6.43 -9.94 2.35
C VAL A 241 5.44 -10.52 1.35
N LEU A 242 5.48 -11.84 1.18
CA LEU A 242 4.63 -12.62 0.28
C LEU A 242 4.16 -13.88 1.00
N GLY A 243 2.93 -14.28 0.77
CA GLY A 243 2.36 -15.53 1.28
C GLY A 243 1.11 -15.32 2.11
N LYS A 244 0.46 -16.42 2.51
CA LYS A 244 -0.74 -16.40 3.35
C LYS A 244 -0.60 -17.33 4.54
N ARG A 245 -0.47 -18.64 4.32
CA ARG A 245 -0.22 -19.62 5.38
C ARG A 245 1.22 -19.56 5.86
N GLU A 246 2.14 -19.42 4.92
CA GLU A 246 3.57 -19.26 5.19
C GLU A 246 4.02 -17.96 4.58
N LEU A 247 4.39 -17.01 5.43
CA LEU A 247 4.90 -15.72 5.02
C LEU A 247 6.40 -15.81 4.73
N GLN A 248 6.83 -15.19 3.64
CA GLN A 248 8.23 -15.08 3.23
C GLN A 248 8.63 -13.61 3.14
N ALA A 249 9.84 -13.31 3.58
CA ALA A 249 10.42 -11.96 3.51
C ALA A 249 11.53 -11.92 2.44
N SER A 250 11.52 -10.87 1.65
CA SER A 250 12.53 -10.59 0.63
C SER A 250 13.88 -10.17 1.23
N VAL A 251 14.87 -9.88 0.39
CA VAL A 251 16.01 -9.05 0.76
C VAL A 251 15.52 -7.66 1.20
N VAL A 252 16.35 -6.94 1.96
CA VAL A 252 16.04 -5.57 2.40
C VAL A 252 16.57 -4.57 1.39
N GLY A 253 15.77 -3.55 1.08
CA GLY A 253 16.17 -2.41 0.26
C GLY A 253 16.26 -1.13 1.08
N GLU A 254 16.96 -0.14 0.54
CA GLU A 254 17.09 1.19 1.13
C GLU A 254 16.64 2.25 0.14
N ILE A 255 15.88 3.23 0.62
CA ILE A 255 15.60 4.45 -0.12
C ILE A 255 16.45 5.58 0.46
N ARG A 256 17.23 6.24 -0.39
CA ARG A 256 18.00 7.45 -0.04
C ARG A 256 17.43 8.64 -0.77
N PHE A 257 17.23 9.73 -0.03
CA PHE A 257 16.75 11.01 -0.56
C PHE A 257 17.94 11.97 -0.67
N ASN A 258 17.95 12.75 -1.75
CA ASN A 258 19.00 13.76 -1.97
C ASN A 258 18.74 15.08 -1.24
N ALA A 259 17.65 15.18 -0.47
CA ALA A 259 17.26 16.35 0.31
C ALA A 259 16.90 15.95 1.75
N ASP A 260 17.18 16.84 2.69
CA ASP A 260 16.89 16.68 4.12
C ASP A 260 15.38 16.69 4.45
N TRP A 261 14.49 16.69 3.45
CA TRP A 261 13.08 16.87 3.66
C TRP A 261 12.17 15.94 2.86
N TYR A 262 11.19 15.39 3.58
CA TYR A 262 10.09 14.58 3.11
C TYR A 262 8.89 15.46 2.74
N ASP A 263 8.63 15.65 1.47
CA ASP A 263 7.31 16.02 0.99
C ASP A 263 6.85 15.04 -0.10
N TYR A 264 5.58 15.15 -0.46
CA TYR A 264 4.98 14.33 -1.51
C TYR A 264 5.72 14.46 -2.85
N ASP A 265 6.14 15.68 -3.18
CA ASP A 265 6.82 15.96 -4.45
C ASP A 265 8.20 15.31 -4.51
N THR A 266 8.93 15.27 -3.39
CA THR A 266 10.24 14.63 -3.29
C THR A 266 10.17 13.11 -3.47
N LYS A 267 9.14 12.45 -2.96
CA LYS A 267 8.96 10.99 -3.08
C LYS A 267 8.67 10.53 -4.52
N TYR A 268 8.07 11.38 -5.34
CA TYR A 268 7.58 11.02 -6.68
C TYR A 268 8.25 11.76 -7.83
N THR A 269 9.19 12.68 -7.55
CA THR A 269 9.95 13.42 -8.56
C THR A 269 11.22 12.64 -8.92
N GLU A 270 11.40 12.32 -10.20
CA GLU A 270 12.61 11.65 -10.70
C GLU A 270 13.88 12.43 -10.33
N GLY A 271 14.88 11.73 -9.81
CA GLY A 271 16.19 12.29 -9.48
C GLY A 271 16.36 12.76 -8.02
N PHE A 272 15.31 12.78 -7.19
CA PHE A 272 15.40 13.16 -5.76
C PHE A 272 15.60 11.97 -4.82
N SER A 273 15.34 10.77 -5.27
CA SER A 273 15.61 9.55 -4.51
C SER A 273 16.31 8.50 -5.37
N HIS A 274 17.08 7.63 -4.73
CA HIS A 274 17.66 6.45 -5.35
C HIS A 274 17.52 5.25 -4.40
N THR A 275 17.42 4.07 -4.99
CA THR A 275 17.25 2.82 -4.26
C THR A 275 18.55 2.01 -4.27
N LEU A 276 18.84 1.34 -3.15
CA LEU A 276 19.91 0.36 -3.03
C LEU A 276 19.30 -0.99 -2.68
N ILE A 277 19.42 -1.96 -3.56
CA ILE A 277 18.89 -3.31 -3.39
C ILE A 277 19.95 -4.34 -3.80
N PRO A 278 20.39 -5.22 -2.89
CA PRO A 278 20.10 -5.18 -1.45
C PRO A 278 20.74 -3.97 -0.75
N ALA A 279 20.13 -3.55 0.35
CA ALA A 279 20.68 -2.49 1.19
C ALA A 279 22.03 -2.92 1.80
N PRO A 280 23.04 -2.04 1.86
CA PRO A 280 24.31 -2.35 2.52
C PRO A 280 24.14 -2.34 4.05
N LEU A 281 23.82 -3.49 4.61
CA LEU A 281 23.53 -3.69 6.03
C LEU A 281 24.42 -4.79 6.65
N PRO A 282 24.71 -4.71 7.96
CA PRO A 282 25.18 -5.87 8.69
C PRO A 282 24.18 -7.02 8.59
N LYS A 283 24.66 -8.24 8.37
CA LYS A 283 23.81 -9.43 8.20
C LYS A 283 22.79 -9.61 9.34
N GLN A 284 23.21 -9.34 10.57
CA GLN A 284 22.33 -9.45 11.74
C GLN A 284 21.16 -8.45 11.68
N VAL A 285 21.38 -7.23 11.18
CA VAL A 285 20.34 -6.21 11.02
C VAL A 285 19.37 -6.61 9.91
N GLU A 286 19.87 -7.11 8.78
CA GLU A 286 19.03 -7.63 7.70
C GLU A 286 18.13 -8.77 8.19
N GLU A 287 18.69 -9.75 8.90
CA GLU A 287 17.93 -10.87 9.47
C GLU A 287 16.86 -10.39 10.47
N GLN A 288 17.19 -9.40 11.29
CA GLN A 288 16.27 -8.80 12.25
C GLN A 288 15.10 -8.09 11.53
N ILE A 289 15.37 -7.31 10.48
CA ILE A 289 14.36 -6.63 9.68
C ILE A 289 13.40 -7.64 9.04
N ARG A 290 13.94 -8.68 8.42
CA ARG A 290 13.15 -9.75 7.81
C ARG A 290 12.24 -10.44 8.84
N LYS A 291 12.77 -10.76 10.02
CA LYS A 291 11.98 -11.34 11.12
C LYS A 291 10.88 -10.40 11.60
N LEU A 292 11.21 -9.13 11.84
CA LEU A 292 10.23 -8.13 12.28
C LEU A 292 9.15 -7.88 11.22
N SER A 293 9.49 -7.97 9.92
CA SER A 293 8.52 -7.85 8.84
C SER A 293 7.45 -8.94 8.89
N LEU A 294 7.84 -10.18 9.15
CA LEU A 294 6.91 -11.29 9.32
C LEU A 294 6.04 -11.11 10.57
N GLN A 295 6.63 -10.70 11.68
CA GLN A 295 5.90 -10.43 12.92
C GLN A 295 4.94 -9.24 12.79
N ALA A 296 5.31 -8.20 12.04
CA ALA A 296 4.45 -7.06 11.74
C ALA A 296 3.22 -7.50 10.94
N CYS A 297 3.40 -8.31 9.91
CA CYS A 297 2.28 -8.87 9.14
C CYS A 297 1.36 -9.71 10.02
N ASP A 298 1.92 -10.58 10.84
CA ASP A 298 1.16 -11.47 11.73
C ASP A 298 0.27 -10.67 12.69
N CYS A 299 0.82 -9.65 13.36
CA CYS A 299 0.09 -8.92 14.40
C CYS A 299 -1.05 -8.04 13.87
N VAL A 300 -1.02 -7.66 12.58
CA VAL A 300 -2.12 -6.91 11.93
C VAL A 300 -2.95 -7.79 11.00
N ALA A 301 -2.73 -9.10 10.96
CA ALA A 301 -3.39 -10.03 10.06
C ALA A 301 -3.21 -9.68 8.57
N ALA A 302 -2.06 -9.12 8.19
CA ALA A 302 -1.70 -8.86 6.81
C ALA A 302 -1.15 -10.12 6.14
N HIS A 303 -1.59 -10.38 4.92
CA HIS A 303 -1.15 -11.53 4.12
C HIS A 303 -1.30 -11.26 2.62
N GLY A 304 -0.89 -12.23 1.79
CA GLY A 304 -0.84 -12.10 0.35
C GLY A 304 0.37 -11.31 -0.07
N MET A 305 0.35 -10.01 0.09
CA MET A 305 1.48 -9.11 -0.09
C MET A 305 1.49 -8.00 0.96
N ALA A 306 2.68 -7.57 1.33
CA ALA A 306 2.90 -6.36 2.12
C ALA A 306 4.31 -5.81 1.87
N ARG A 307 4.50 -4.52 2.07
CA ARG A 307 5.81 -3.90 2.22
C ARG A 307 5.88 -3.31 3.63
N VAL A 308 6.93 -3.66 4.34
CA VAL A 308 7.15 -3.24 5.72
C VAL A 308 8.34 -2.27 5.72
N ASP A 309 8.12 -1.09 6.28
CA ASP A 309 9.04 0.03 6.23
C ASP A 309 9.64 0.26 7.61
N PHE A 310 10.95 0.53 7.67
CA PHE A 310 11.75 0.66 8.88
C PHE A 310 12.60 1.92 8.87
N PHE A 311 12.91 2.41 10.07
CA PHE A 311 13.97 3.36 10.32
C PHE A 311 15.14 2.65 11.01
N TYR A 312 16.36 2.90 10.56
CA TYR A 312 17.57 2.34 11.14
C TYR A 312 18.63 3.42 11.34
N ASP A 313 19.01 3.65 12.58
CA ASP A 313 20.15 4.48 12.94
C ASP A 313 21.36 3.57 13.09
N ASP A 314 22.32 3.69 12.16
CA ASP A 314 23.51 2.85 12.13
C ASP A 314 24.61 3.32 13.12
N GLU A 315 24.56 4.56 13.60
CA GLU A 315 25.44 5.08 14.64
C GLU A 315 25.05 4.54 16.02
N LEU A 316 23.76 4.55 16.33
CA LEU A 316 23.21 4.05 17.58
C LEU A 316 22.87 2.55 17.54
N ASN A 317 22.88 1.95 16.35
CA ASN A 317 22.40 0.59 16.09
C ASN A 317 20.95 0.37 16.60
N GLU A 318 20.09 1.35 16.38
CA GLU A 318 18.69 1.31 16.73
C GLU A 318 17.81 1.10 15.51
N LEU A 319 16.85 0.18 15.63
CA LEU A 319 15.93 -0.21 14.56
C LEU A 319 14.47 -0.01 15.02
N TRP A 320 13.68 0.70 14.21
CA TRP A 320 12.27 0.92 14.47
C TRP A 320 11.42 0.50 13.28
N LEU A 321 10.34 -0.19 13.57
CA LEU A 321 9.27 -0.46 12.63
C LEU A 321 8.46 0.82 12.43
N ASN A 322 8.32 1.26 11.19
CA ASN A 322 7.57 2.47 10.83
C ASN A 322 6.12 2.14 10.47
N GLU A 323 5.92 1.48 9.33
CA GLU A 323 4.58 1.18 8.83
C GLU A 323 4.56 -0.10 7.98
N ILE A 324 3.34 -0.56 7.68
CA ILE A 324 3.08 -1.67 6.76
C ILE A 324 2.09 -1.21 5.68
N ASN A 325 2.40 -1.52 4.42
CA ASN A 325 1.59 -1.23 3.26
C ASN A 325 1.06 -2.54 2.67
N THR A 326 -0.25 -2.75 2.69
CA THR A 326 -0.87 -4.02 2.27
C THR A 326 -1.16 -4.12 0.78
N LEU A 327 -1.19 -3.01 0.06
CA LEU A 327 -1.19 -2.93 -1.41
C LEU A 327 -0.11 -1.98 -1.88
N PRO A 328 1.18 -2.36 -1.75
CA PRO A 328 2.29 -1.51 -2.12
C PRO A 328 2.27 -1.20 -3.62
N GLY A 329 2.88 -0.08 -4.01
CA GLY A 329 3.07 0.28 -5.41
C GLY A 329 3.65 -0.89 -6.22
N PHE A 330 3.17 -1.06 -7.45
CA PHE A 330 3.52 -2.19 -8.31
C PHE A 330 3.93 -1.74 -9.72
N THR A 331 4.51 -0.55 -9.82
CA THR A 331 5.14 -0.09 -11.07
C THR A 331 6.48 -0.79 -11.27
N SER A 332 7.05 -0.70 -12.47
CA SER A 332 8.39 -1.24 -12.76
C SER A 332 9.52 -0.63 -11.90
N GLN A 333 9.26 0.51 -11.25
CA GLN A 333 10.21 1.22 -10.38
C GLN A 333 9.80 1.14 -8.89
N SER A 334 8.76 0.39 -8.56
CA SER A 334 8.31 0.23 -7.17
C SER A 334 9.17 -0.79 -6.42
N MET A 335 9.41 -0.51 -5.14
CA MET A 335 10.27 -1.34 -4.28
C MET A 335 9.76 -2.77 -4.15
N TYR A 336 8.45 -2.99 -4.01
CA TYR A 336 7.90 -4.32 -3.78
C TYR A 336 8.32 -5.34 -4.86
N PRO A 337 8.06 -5.11 -6.16
CA PRO A 337 8.52 -6.04 -7.19
C PRO A 337 10.06 -6.08 -7.32
N MET A 338 10.77 -4.95 -7.15
CA MET A 338 12.23 -4.94 -7.22
C MET A 338 12.90 -5.75 -6.10
N LEU A 339 12.35 -5.72 -4.89
CA LEU A 339 12.84 -6.51 -3.76
C LEU A 339 12.68 -8.01 -4.01
N TRP A 340 11.57 -8.42 -4.62
CA TRP A 340 11.36 -9.82 -4.98
C TRP A 340 12.23 -10.27 -6.14
N GLU A 341 12.44 -9.41 -7.14
CA GLU A 341 13.36 -9.71 -8.24
C GLU A 341 14.79 -9.92 -7.72
N ALA A 342 15.27 -9.06 -6.83
CA ALA A 342 16.56 -9.22 -6.17
C ALA A 342 16.62 -10.46 -5.25
N SER A 343 15.48 -10.97 -4.83
CA SER A 343 15.35 -12.23 -4.06
C SER A 343 15.20 -13.46 -4.95
N GLY A 344 15.25 -13.31 -6.28
CA GLY A 344 15.19 -14.41 -7.25
C GLY A 344 13.77 -14.76 -7.73
N VAL A 345 12.77 -13.93 -7.45
CA VAL A 345 11.39 -14.10 -7.92
C VAL A 345 11.12 -13.06 -9.01
N THR A 346 10.99 -13.51 -10.25
CA THR A 346 10.70 -12.61 -11.38
C THR A 346 9.30 -11.99 -11.26
N LEU A 347 9.08 -10.85 -11.93
CA LEU A 347 7.76 -10.20 -11.93
C LEU A 347 6.64 -11.13 -12.39
N GLU A 348 6.89 -11.94 -13.42
CA GLU A 348 5.95 -12.94 -13.92
C GLU A 348 5.62 -14.00 -12.86
N GLN A 349 6.64 -14.51 -12.16
CA GLN A 349 6.45 -15.47 -11.07
C GLN A 349 5.72 -14.83 -9.88
N LEU A 350 6.04 -13.59 -9.55
CA LEU A 350 5.46 -12.86 -8.42
C LEU A 350 3.94 -12.70 -8.58
N VAL A 351 3.48 -12.19 -9.74
CA VAL A 351 2.04 -12.03 -9.97
C VAL A 351 1.31 -13.38 -9.99
N ALA A 352 1.95 -14.43 -10.50
CA ALA A 352 1.39 -15.77 -10.51
C ALA A 352 1.27 -16.38 -9.09
N GLN A 353 2.27 -16.16 -8.24
CA GLN A 353 2.24 -16.59 -6.84
C GLN A 353 1.17 -15.82 -6.05
N LEU A 354 1.02 -14.51 -6.28
CA LEU A 354 -0.02 -13.71 -5.63
C LEU A 354 -1.43 -14.22 -5.98
N VAL A 355 -1.68 -14.55 -7.24
CA VAL A 355 -2.97 -15.16 -7.65
C VAL A 355 -3.17 -16.54 -7.03
N ALA A 356 -2.12 -17.35 -6.94
CA ALA A 356 -2.19 -18.67 -6.30
C ALA A 356 -2.48 -18.54 -4.80
N THR A 357 -1.75 -17.67 -4.10
CA THR A 357 -1.91 -17.40 -2.67
C THR A 357 -3.32 -16.90 -2.31
N ALA A 358 -3.96 -16.14 -3.19
CA ALA A 358 -5.34 -15.68 -2.98
C ALA A 358 -6.35 -16.84 -2.85
N ARG A 359 -6.03 -18.03 -3.38
CA ARG A 359 -6.89 -19.22 -3.39
C ARG A 359 -6.66 -20.17 -2.20
N GLU A 360 -5.64 -19.92 -1.39
CA GLU A 360 -5.37 -20.66 -0.15
C GLU A 360 -6.40 -20.33 0.96
#